data_8d9b2017fed6e19ec2d9eeceea71621b
#
_entry.id   8d9b2017fed6e19ec2d9eeceea71621b
#
_cell.length_a   1.000
_cell.length_b   1.000
_cell.length_c   1.000
_cell.angle_alpha   90.00
_cell.angle_beta   90.00
_cell.angle_gamma   90.00
#
_symmetry.space_group_name_H-M   'P 1'
#
loop_
_entity.id
_entity.type
_entity.pdbx_description
1 polymer ?
#
loop_
_entity_poly.entity_id
_entity_poly.type
_entity_poly.pdbx_seq_one_letter_code
_entity_poly.pdbx_strand_id
1 'polypeptide(L)'
;MEYISVSDFARLHEVSERTVRNYCATGKIEGAFLTGKTWNIPADATLPRRGKAYASPLLKTLREQKQMRLTGGIYHRTQIDLTYNSNYIEGSRLTHDQTRYIFETNTIGVTTESVNVDDIIETSNHFRCIDLIIDRADERLTEGFIKELHGMLKNGTSDSRHEW
;
A
#
# COMPACT_ATOMS: atom_id res chain seq x y z
N MET A 1 19.60 28.87 22.85
CA MET A 1 19.02 27.80 22.02
C MET A 1 19.68 26.52 22.42
N GLU A 2 18.90 25.50 22.71
CA GLU A 2 19.40 24.17 23.03
C GLU A 2 19.54 23.37 21.74
N TYR A 3 20.63 22.60 21.61
CA TYR A 3 20.91 21.78 20.44
C TYR A 3 21.00 20.33 20.86
N ILE A 4 20.44 19.46 20.06
CA ILE A 4 20.45 17.99 20.27
C ILE A 4 21.17 17.27 19.15
N SER A 5 21.56 16.03 19.43
CA SER A 5 22.25 15.17 18.47
C SER A 5 21.31 14.62 17.40
N VAL A 6 21.88 14.12 16.29
CA VAL A 6 21.13 13.41 15.24
C VAL A 6 20.35 12.22 15.81
N SER A 7 20.95 11.46 16.75
CA SER A 7 20.30 10.29 17.34
C SER A 7 19.14 10.66 18.24
N ASP A 8 19.25 11.74 19.01
CA ASP A 8 18.17 12.21 19.87
C ASP A 8 17.01 12.78 19.05
N PHE A 9 17.33 13.58 18.02
CA PHE A 9 16.33 14.08 17.09
C PHE A 9 15.62 12.95 16.32
N ALA A 10 16.37 11.94 15.88
CA ALA A 10 15.83 10.77 15.18
C ALA A 10 14.85 9.99 16.07
N ARG A 11 15.21 9.82 17.36
CA ARG A 11 14.37 9.15 18.36
C ARG A 11 13.11 9.95 18.67
N LEU A 12 13.25 11.26 18.88
CA LEU A 12 12.12 12.16 19.18
C LEU A 12 11.05 12.17 18.07
N HIS A 13 11.49 12.06 16.81
CA HIS A 13 10.62 12.15 15.64
C HIS A 13 10.35 10.81 14.96
N GLU A 14 10.77 9.69 15.56
CA GLU A 14 10.57 8.32 15.05
C GLU A 14 11.05 8.12 13.60
N VAL A 15 12.21 8.69 13.25
CA VAL A 15 12.83 8.56 11.93
C VAL A 15 14.23 7.99 12.04
N SER A 16 14.79 7.48 10.93
CA SER A 16 16.17 7.00 10.92
C SER A 16 17.16 8.17 11.01
N GLU A 17 18.31 7.95 11.69
CA GLU A 17 19.41 8.91 11.71
C GLU A 17 19.88 9.30 10.31
N ARG A 18 19.86 8.35 9.35
CA ARG A 18 20.19 8.60 7.94
C ARG A 18 19.27 9.65 7.34
N THR A 19 17.96 9.57 7.64
CA THR A 19 16.97 10.56 7.20
C THR A 19 17.27 11.94 7.76
N VAL A 20 17.58 12.01 9.06
CA VAL A 20 17.91 13.28 9.73
C VAL A 20 19.17 13.89 9.12
N ARG A 21 20.26 13.12 8.96
CA ARG A 21 21.50 13.61 8.32
C ARG A 21 21.25 14.14 6.91
N ASN A 22 20.41 13.46 6.14
CA ASN A 22 20.06 13.91 4.79
C ASN A 22 19.26 15.22 4.82
N TYR A 23 18.35 15.39 5.76
CA TYR A 23 17.59 16.64 5.92
C TYR A 23 18.50 17.80 6.38
N CYS A 24 19.43 17.56 7.27
CA CYS A 24 20.44 18.55 7.66
C CYS A 24 21.33 18.94 6.46
N ALA A 25 21.86 17.95 5.74
CA ALA A 25 22.73 18.19 4.58
C ALA A 25 22.03 18.93 3.42
N THR A 26 20.71 18.76 3.30
CA THR A 26 19.90 19.44 2.26
C THR A 26 19.24 20.73 2.76
N GLY A 27 19.60 21.22 3.97
CA GLY A 27 19.07 22.45 4.54
C GLY A 27 17.57 22.42 4.88
N LYS A 28 16.98 21.23 4.98
CA LYS A 28 15.55 21.05 5.26
C LYS A 28 15.19 21.14 6.74
N ILE A 29 16.17 21.06 7.64
CA ILE A 29 16.01 21.36 9.07
C ILE A 29 16.65 22.72 9.29
N GLU A 30 15.82 23.70 9.55
CA GLU A 30 16.24 25.09 9.77
C GLU A 30 17.09 25.19 11.04
N GLY A 31 18.18 25.96 10.99
CA GLY A 31 19.08 26.16 12.11
C GLY A 31 20.02 24.97 12.41
N ALA A 32 19.96 23.87 11.68
CA ALA A 32 20.92 22.78 11.83
C ALA A 32 22.28 23.19 11.23
N PHE A 33 23.37 22.93 11.97
CA PHE A 33 24.73 23.21 11.50
C PHE A 33 25.70 22.07 11.85
N LEU A 34 26.77 21.98 11.08
CA LEU A 34 27.79 20.95 11.23
C LEU A 34 28.98 21.49 12.03
N THR A 35 29.37 20.78 13.10
CA THR A 35 30.61 21.03 13.82
C THR A 35 31.52 19.82 13.67
N GLY A 36 32.58 19.95 12.90
CA GLY A 36 33.44 18.83 12.54
C GLY A 36 32.66 17.79 11.73
N LYS A 37 32.36 16.64 12.33
CA LYS A 37 31.56 15.54 11.71
C LYS A 37 30.18 15.38 12.34
N THR A 38 29.82 16.25 13.27
CA THR A 38 28.58 16.13 14.07
C THR A 38 27.59 17.24 13.70
N TRP A 39 26.36 16.85 13.38
CA TRP A 39 25.25 17.78 13.20
C TRP A 39 24.69 18.19 14.56
N ASN A 40 24.51 19.48 14.74
CA ASN A 40 23.80 20.10 15.87
C ASN A 40 22.46 20.59 15.36
N ILE A 41 21.38 20.13 15.97
CA ILE A 41 20.00 20.41 15.54
C ILE A 41 19.29 21.16 16.64
N PRO A 42 18.64 22.31 16.37
CA PRO A 42 17.86 23.01 17.40
C PRO A 42 16.80 22.03 17.99
N ALA A 43 16.67 22.04 19.31
CA ALA A 43 15.74 21.15 20.01
C ALA A 43 14.26 21.43 19.66
N ASP A 44 13.97 22.65 19.24
CA ASP A 44 12.64 23.09 18.77
C ASP A 44 12.44 22.94 17.25
N ALA A 45 13.44 22.42 16.52
CA ALA A 45 13.31 22.18 15.09
C ALA A 45 12.25 21.13 14.78
N THR A 46 11.50 21.36 13.73
CA THR A 46 10.49 20.41 13.26
C THR A 46 11.00 19.63 12.05
N LEU A 47 10.54 18.38 11.92
CA LEU A 47 10.77 17.67 10.68
C LEU A 47 10.13 18.42 9.51
N PRO A 48 10.87 18.55 8.38
CA PRO A 48 10.25 19.09 7.19
C PRO A 48 9.00 18.26 6.87
N ARG A 49 7.88 18.93 6.73
CA ARG A 49 6.68 18.27 6.21
C ARG A 49 7.10 17.59 4.92
N ARG A 50 6.88 16.30 4.79
CA ARG A 50 7.01 15.63 3.48
C ARG A 50 6.27 16.52 2.50
N GLY A 51 7.01 17.13 1.55
CA GLY A 51 6.38 17.94 0.50
C GLY A 51 5.20 17.14 -0.01
N LYS A 52 4.06 17.79 -0.27
CA LYS A 52 2.85 17.13 -0.80
C LYS A 52 3.34 16.05 -1.76
N ALA A 53 3.09 14.79 -1.42
CA ALA A 53 3.46 13.70 -2.30
C ALA A 53 2.97 14.13 -3.68
N TYR A 54 3.89 14.26 -4.64
CA TYR A 54 3.51 14.58 -6.02
C TYR A 54 2.40 13.59 -6.33
N ALA A 55 1.18 14.09 -6.50
CA ALA A 55 0.05 13.24 -6.77
C ALA A 55 0.44 12.43 -8.01
N SER A 56 0.76 11.15 -7.82
CA SER A 56 1.24 10.30 -8.90
C SER A 56 0.20 10.37 -10.02
N PRO A 57 0.56 10.76 -11.24
CA PRO A 57 -0.40 10.78 -12.34
C PRO A 57 -1.10 9.42 -12.49
N LEU A 58 -0.39 8.33 -12.22
CA LEU A 58 -0.93 6.98 -12.19
C LEU A 58 -2.02 6.83 -11.14
N LEU A 59 -1.77 7.26 -9.90
CA LEU A 59 -2.76 7.16 -8.82
C LEU A 59 -4.01 7.97 -9.13
N LYS A 60 -3.84 9.17 -9.69
CA LYS A 60 -4.97 9.99 -10.15
C LYS A 60 -5.79 9.25 -11.20
N THR A 61 -5.14 8.69 -12.23
CA THR A 61 -5.80 7.93 -13.29
C THR A 61 -6.53 6.69 -12.75
N LEU A 62 -5.91 5.95 -11.81
CA LEU A 62 -6.53 4.78 -11.18
C LEU A 62 -7.81 5.18 -10.43
N ARG A 63 -7.78 6.26 -9.64
CA ARG A 63 -8.94 6.77 -8.91
C ARG A 63 -10.07 7.24 -9.83
N GLU A 64 -9.73 7.97 -10.88
CA GLU A 64 -10.70 8.44 -11.87
C GLU A 64 -11.37 7.27 -12.59
N GLN A 65 -10.59 6.28 -13.06
CA GLN A 65 -11.14 5.11 -13.75
C GLN A 65 -11.95 4.20 -12.82
N LYS A 66 -11.54 4.04 -11.56
CA LYS A 66 -12.32 3.36 -10.52
C LYS A 66 -13.69 4.03 -10.35
N GLN A 67 -13.72 5.35 -10.17
CA GLN A 67 -14.95 6.11 -9.97
C GLN A 67 -15.89 6.03 -11.20
N MET A 68 -15.34 6.08 -12.41
CA MET A 68 -16.09 5.98 -13.66
C MET A 68 -16.46 4.53 -14.03
N ARG A 69 -15.95 3.53 -13.32
CA ARG A 69 -16.06 2.10 -13.66
C ARG A 69 -15.65 1.82 -15.10
N LEU A 70 -14.55 2.44 -15.54
CA LEU A 70 -14.09 2.36 -16.92
C LEU A 70 -13.56 0.95 -17.24
N THR A 71 -14.20 0.29 -18.21
CA THR A 71 -13.76 -1.01 -18.72
C THR A 71 -12.55 -0.85 -19.65
N GLY A 72 -11.59 -1.79 -19.58
CA GLY A 72 -10.42 -1.82 -20.46
C GLY A 72 -9.32 -0.80 -20.12
N GLY A 73 -9.53 0.07 -19.13
CA GLY A 73 -8.53 1.02 -18.65
C GLY A 73 -7.46 0.37 -17.77
N ILE A 74 -6.50 1.18 -17.31
CA ILE A 74 -5.40 0.67 -16.45
C ILE A 74 -5.92 0.16 -15.11
N TYR A 75 -6.93 0.81 -14.51
CA TYR A 75 -7.57 0.31 -13.28
C TYR A 75 -8.17 -1.07 -13.49
N HIS A 76 -8.97 -1.24 -14.54
CA HIS A 76 -9.63 -2.51 -14.87
C HIS A 76 -8.60 -3.64 -15.08
N ARG A 77 -7.53 -3.37 -15.85
CA ARG A 77 -6.44 -4.33 -16.07
C ARG A 77 -5.70 -4.64 -14.77
N THR A 78 -5.39 -3.63 -13.96
CA THR A 78 -4.72 -3.84 -12.67
C THR A 78 -5.54 -4.75 -11.77
N GLN A 79 -6.85 -4.56 -11.69
CA GLN A 79 -7.73 -5.42 -10.91
C GLN A 79 -7.63 -6.87 -11.37
N ILE A 80 -7.73 -7.14 -12.66
CA ILE A 80 -7.77 -8.51 -13.19
C ILE A 80 -6.37 -9.14 -13.17
N ASP A 81 -5.38 -8.47 -13.76
CA ASP A 81 -4.05 -9.07 -13.98
C ASP A 81 -3.28 -9.25 -12.66
N LEU A 82 -3.33 -8.24 -11.76
CA LEU A 82 -2.65 -8.35 -10.48
C LEU A 82 -3.30 -9.42 -9.60
N THR A 83 -4.63 -9.47 -9.56
CA THR A 83 -5.36 -10.48 -8.78
C THR A 83 -5.08 -11.87 -9.31
N TYR A 84 -5.18 -12.09 -10.62
CA TYR A 84 -4.88 -13.38 -11.22
C TYR A 84 -3.46 -13.84 -10.90
N ASN A 85 -2.45 -12.98 -11.16
CA ASN A 85 -1.06 -13.35 -10.94
C ASN A 85 -0.73 -13.61 -9.46
N SER A 86 -1.26 -12.80 -8.55
CA SER A 86 -1.05 -12.99 -7.12
C SER A 86 -1.65 -14.31 -6.63
N ASN A 87 -2.91 -14.56 -6.97
CA ASN A 87 -3.60 -15.77 -6.56
C ASN A 87 -3.00 -17.05 -7.20
N TYR A 88 -2.52 -16.94 -8.44
CA TYR A 88 -1.83 -18.04 -9.11
C TYR A 88 -0.54 -18.45 -8.38
N ILE A 89 0.24 -17.46 -7.89
CA ILE A 89 1.44 -17.71 -7.08
C ILE A 89 1.07 -18.41 -5.78
N GLU A 90 -0.07 -18.06 -5.17
CA GLU A 90 -0.59 -18.67 -3.93
C GLU A 90 -1.26 -20.04 -4.17
N GLY A 91 -1.34 -20.52 -5.42
CA GLY A 91 -1.83 -21.86 -5.77
C GLY A 91 -3.29 -21.91 -6.21
N SER A 92 -3.96 -20.78 -6.42
CA SER A 92 -5.30 -20.75 -7.00
C SER A 92 -5.31 -21.36 -8.40
N ARG A 93 -6.38 -22.10 -8.69
CA ARG A 93 -6.59 -22.75 -10.00
C ARG A 93 -7.55 -21.97 -10.91
N LEU A 94 -8.00 -20.80 -10.48
CA LEU A 94 -8.82 -19.95 -11.33
C LEU A 94 -8.02 -19.51 -12.56
N THR A 95 -8.65 -19.56 -13.72
CA THR A 95 -8.08 -19.02 -14.95
C THR A 95 -8.16 -17.50 -14.97
N HIS A 96 -7.38 -16.87 -15.84
CA HIS A 96 -7.45 -15.41 -16.04
C HIS A 96 -8.87 -14.97 -16.46
N ASP A 97 -9.54 -15.73 -17.34
CA ASP A 97 -10.91 -15.45 -17.75
C ASP A 97 -11.91 -15.57 -16.59
N GLN A 98 -11.77 -16.58 -15.73
CA GLN A 98 -12.61 -16.73 -14.56
C GLN A 98 -12.40 -15.55 -13.58
N THR A 99 -11.14 -15.13 -13.35
CA THR A 99 -10.83 -13.93 -12.55
C THR A 99 -11.50 -12.70 -13.14
N ARG A 100 -11.45 -12.54 -14.46
CA ARG A 100 -12.12 -11.44 -15.17
C ARG A 100 -13.64 -11.51 -15.02
N TYR A 101 -14.26 -12.68 -15.18
CA TYR A 101 -15.72 -12.84 -14.99
C TYR A 101 -16.15 -12.50 -13.57
N ILE A 102 -15.38 -12.89 -12.56
CA ILE A 102 -15.67 -12.53 -11.16
C ILE A 102 -15.66 -11.03 -11.01
N PHE A 103 -14.66 -10.33 -11.57
CA PHE A 103 -14.56 -8.89 -11.49
C PHE A 103 -15.69 -8.15 -12.22
N GLU A 104 -15.95 -8.55 -13.47
CA GLU A 104 -16.87 -7.83 -14.35
C GLU A 104 -18.35 -8.14 -14.08
N THR A 105 -18.66 -9.38 -13.69
CA THR A 105 -20.05 -9.88 -13.66
C THR A 105 -20.44 -10.50 -12.32
N ASN A 106 -19.51 -10.62 -11.39
CA ASN A 106 -19.70 -11.36 -10.12
C ASN A 106 -20.13 -12.83 -10.36
N THR A 107 -19.64 -13.45 -11.45
CA THR A 107 -19.84 -14.87 -11.79
C THR A 107 -18.50 -15.48 -12.16
N ILE A 108 -18.41 -16.84 -12.18
CA ILE A 108 -17.20 -17.56 -12.62
C ILE A 108 -17.29 -17.99 -14.09
N GLY A 109 -18.39 -17.70 -14.75
CA GLY A 109 -18.67 -18.24 -16.09
C GLY A 109 -19.03 -19.72 -16.08
N VAL A 110 -19.07 -20.34 -17.28
CA VAL A 110 -19.29 -21.77 -17.42
C VAL A 110 -17.97 -22.51 -17.21
N THR A 111 -17.94 -23.49 -16.32
CA THR A 111 -16.79 -24.35 -16.09
C THR A 111 -17.21 -25.83 -16.06
N THR A 112 -16.39 -26.68 -16.61
CA THR A 112 -16.55 -28.16 -16.56
C THR A 112 -15.78 -28.75 -15.37
N GLU A 113 -14.89 -27.99 -14.75
CA GLU A 113 -14.08 -28.41 -13.62
C GLU A 113 -14.63 -27.83 -12.33
N SER A 114 -14.39 -28.56 -11.23
CA SER A 114 -14.69 -28.04 -9.90
C SER A 114 -13.77 -26.87 -9.55
N VAL A 115 -14.35 -25.80 -9.06
CA VAL A 115 -13.62 -24.61 -8.59
C VAL A 115 -13.65 -24.59 -7.07
N ASN A 116 -12.50 -24.29 -6.45
CA ASN A 116 -12.43 -24.12 -5.01
C ASN A 116 -13.17 -22.83 -4.59
N VAL A 117 -14.04 -22.93 -3.62
CA VAL A 117 -14.80 -21.78 -3.10
C VAL A 117 -13.88 -20.73 -2.46
N ASP A 118 -12.83 -21.18 -1.79
CA ASP A 118 -11.85 -20.24 -1.19
C ASP A 118 -11.12 -19.42 -2.26
N ASP A 119 -10.79 -20.02 -3.42
CA ASP A 119 -10.20 -19.30 -4.55
C ASP A 119 -11.12 -18.16 -5.04
N ILE A 120 -12.44 -18.39 -5.08
CA ILE A 120 -13.41 -17.38 -5.48
C ILE A 120 -13.49 -16.26 -4.44
N ILE A 121 -13.55 -16.63 -3.16
CA ILE A 121 -13.63 -15.68 -2.06
C ILE A 121 -12.36 -14.81 -2.02
N GLU A 122 -11.18 -15.43 -2.06
CA GLU A 122 -9.90 -14.70 -2.07
C GLU A 122 -9.78 -13.77 -3.28
N THR A 123 -10.20 -14.22 -4.45
CA THR A 123 -10.22 -13.38 -5.65
C THR A 123 -11.10 -12.15 -5.46
N SER A 124 -12.31 -12.31 -4.95
CA SER A 124 -13.21 -11.20 -4.66
C SER A 124 -12.64 -10.25 -3.59
N ASN A 125 -12.02 -10.81 -2.56
CA ASN A 125 -11.36 -10.03 -1.50
C ASN A 125 -10.14 -9.28 -2.02
N HIS A 126 -9.38 -9.88 -2.94
CA HIS A 126 -8.21 -9.26 -3.54
C HIS A 126 -8.56 -7.97 -4.31
N PHE A 127 -9.67 -7.97 -5.05
CA PHE A 127 -10.17 -6.74 -5.69
C PHE A 127 -10.46 -5.65 -4.67
N ARG A 128 -11.06 -6.00 -3.53
CA ARG A 128 -11.34 -5.06 -2.43
C ARG A 128 -10.05 -4.53 -1.80
N CYS A 129 -9.03 -5.39 -1.64
CA CYS A 129 -7.72 -4.97 -1.16
C CYS A 129 -7.05 -3.96 -2.11
N ILE A 130 -7.08 -4.21 -3.43
CA ILE A 130 -6.56 -3.27 -4.43
C ILE A 130 -7.31 -1.92 -4.35
N ASP A 131 -8.61 -1.96 -4.21
CA ASP A 131 -9.42 -0.75 -4.06
C ASP A 131 -9.05 0.05 -2.81
N LEU A 132 -8.88 -0.62 -1.68
CA LEU A 132 -8.46 0.01 -0.43
C LEU A 132 -7.05 0.62 -0.53
N ILE A 133 -6.12 -0.10 -1.21
CA ILE A 133 -4.76 0.40 -1.46
C ILE A 133 -4.80 1.68 -2.32
N ILE A 134 -5.60 1.71 -3.39
CA ILE A 134 -5.74 2.89 -4.26
C ILE A 134 -6.32 4.07 -3.47
N ASP A 135 -7.32 3.82 -2.63
CA ASP A 135 -7.98 4.87 -1.83
C ASP A 135 -7.03 5.48 -0.80
N ARG A 136 -6.20 4.63 -0.16
CA ARG A 136 -5.31 5.01 0.94
C ARG A 136 -3.84 5.15 0.53
N ALA A 137 -3.53 5.20 -0.77
CA ALA A 137 -2.15 5.25 -1.27
C ALA A 137 -1.36 6.50 -0.83
N ASP A 138 -2.04 7.57 -0.40
CA ASP A 138 -1.42 8.78 0.15
C ASP A 138 -1.10 8.67 1.64
N GLU A 139 -1.57 7.61 2.31
CA GLU A 139 -1.33 7.38 3.72
C GLU A 139 0.04 6.70 3.95
N ARG A 140 0.51 6.76 5.19
CA ARG A 140 1.72 6.03 5.58
C ARG A 140 1.42 4.53 5.65
N LEU A 141 2.28 3.71 5.02
CA LEU A 141 2.24 2.26 5.22
C LEU A 141 2.61 1.94 6.68
N THR A 142 1.67 1.30 7.38
CA THR A 142 1.83 0.88 8.78
C THR A 142 1.63 -0.63 8.90
N GLU A 143 2.14 -1.22 9.99
CA GLU A 143 1.87 -2.63 10.31
C GLU A 143 0.37 -2.90 10.45
N GLY A 144 -0.38 -1.97 11.07
CA GLY A 144 -1.83 -2.06 11.20
C GLY A 144 -2.53 -2.15 9.84
N PHE A 145 -2.09 -1.35 8.86
CA PHE A 145 -2.66 -1.41 7.51
C PHE A 145 -2.34 -2.73 6.78
N ILE A 146 -1.13 -3.28 6.99
CA ILE A 146 -0.78 -4.59 6.43
C ILE A 146 -1.66 -5.69 7.04
N LYS A 147 -1.88 -5.68 8.35
CA LYS A 147 -2.78 -6.62 9.03
C LYS A 147 -4.23 -6.49 8.58
N GLU A 148 -4.71 -5.27 8.36
CA GLU A 148 -6.03 -4.99 7.81
C GLU A 148 -6.21 -5.61 6.41
N LEU A 149 -5.24 -5.43 5.52
CA LEU A 149 -5.24 -6.03 4.17
C LEU A 149 -5.24 -7.56 4.25
N HIS A 150 -4.40 -8.16 5.11
CA HIS A 150 -4.36 -9.60 5.27
C HIS A 150 -5.67 -10.15 5.82
N GLY A 151 -6.24 -9.51 6.84
CA GLY A 151 -7.54 -9.89 7.38
C GLY A 151 -8.67 -9.77 6.34
N MET A 152 -8.64 -8.73 5.50
CA MET A 152 -9.61 -8.58 4.41
C MET A 152 -9.44 -9.67 3.35
N LEU A 153 -8.20 -10.00 2.96
CA LEU A 153 -7.90 -10.99 1.95
C LEU A 153 -8.42 -12.37 2.33
N LYS A 154 -8.21 -12.80 3.58
CA LYS A 154 -8.59 -14.12 4.10
C LYS A 154 -10.03 -14.18 4.64
N ASN A 155 -10.74 -13.07 4.69
CA ASN A 155 -12.09 -13.02 5.27
C ASN A 155 -13.07 -13.97 4.54
N GLY A 156 -13.70 -14.87 5.29
CA GLY A 156 -14.69 -15.83 4.79
C GLY A 156 -14.12 -17.10 4.16
N THR A 157 -12.79 -17.24 4.04
CA THR A 157 -12.14 -18.48 3.59
C THR A 157 -12.14 -19.55 4.68
N SER A 158 -11.80 -20.79 4.31
CA SER A 158 -11.62 -21.86 5.29
C SER A 158 -10.56 -21.54 6.33
N ASP A 159 -9.46 -20.89 5.93
CA ASP A 159 -8.38 -20.46 6.83
C ASP A 159 -8.92 -19.55 7.94
N SER A 160 -9.75 -18.56 7.60
CA SER A 160 -10.33 -17.64 8.58
C SER A 160 -11.32 -18.30 9.55
N ARG A 161 -11.82 -19.48 9.23
CA ARG A 161 -12.77 -20.23 10.07
C ARG A 161 -12.09 -21.12 11.10
N HIS A 162 -10.80 -21.39 10.95
CA HIS A 162 -10.02 -22.25 11.85
C HIS A 162 -9.22 -21.49 12.91
N GLU A 163 -9.28 -20.17 12.93
CA GLU A 163 -8.68 -19.30 13.97
C GLU A 163 -9.60 -19.10 15.19
N TRP A 164 -10.20 -20.23 15.71
CA TRP A 164 -10.99 -20.22 16.94
C TRP A 164 -10.31 -21.07 18.01
#